data_5ee99b1263500f2a722d7322403e172c
#
_entry.id   5ee99b1263500f2a722d7322403e172c
#
_cell.length_a   1.000
_cell.length_b   1.000
_cell.length_c   1.000
_cell.angle_alpha   90.00
_cell.angle_beta   90.00
_cell.angle_gamma   90.00
#
_symmetry.space_group_name_H-M   'P 1'
#
loop_
_entity.id
_entity.type
_entity.pdbx_description
1 polymer ?
#
loop_
_entity_poly.entity_id
_entity_poly.type
_entity_poly.pdbx_seq_one_letter_code
_entity_poly.pdbx_strand_id
1 'polypeptide(L)'
;GTVSNVLNRPAQVSEETRKKVREAIDMLGFIPNINNGQTSSNSKIVGLILPLAQNPFYDELAQGIEDSLAKDGYRVLIGYSREDEAIELQLLTSMSDANFRGIIVTPVGPNNQVFEKFIDRNVRVSYLSQTDEEPNQCSVSIDQVRGGFIGLEYLAKLGHKKILWASGPGHHHQSN
;
A
#
# COMPACT_ATOMS: atom_id res chain seq x y z
N GLY A 1 -16.98 26.52 -11.54
CA GLY A 1 -18.42 26.78 -11.55
C GLY A 1 -19.00 26.86 -10.14
N THR A 2 -20.24 27.26 -9.99
CA THR A 2 -20.90 27.55 -8.69
C THR A 2 -20.83 26.38 -7.71
N VAL A 3 -21.12 25.14 -8.15
CA VAL A 3 -21.06 23.95 -7.30
C VAL A 3 -19.65 23.71 -6.76
N SER A 4 -18.63 23.83 -7.60
CA SER A 4 -17.23 23.70 -7.19
C SER A 4 -16.83 24.75 -6.15
N ASN A 5 -17.31 25.99 -6.31
CA ASN A 5 -17.02 27.04 -5.33
C ASN A 5 -17.74 26.80 -4.00
N VAL A 6 -18.97 26.27 -4.01
CA VAL A 6 -19.68 25.91 -2.77
C VAL A 6 -18.93 24.82 -2.01
N LEU A 7 -18.35 23.84 -2.72
CA LEU A 7 -17.62 22.73 -2.12
C LEU A 7 -16.22 23.12 -1.63
N ASN A 8 -15.47 23.89 -2.44
CA ASN A 8 -14.05 24.12 -2.18
C ASN A 8 -13.75 25.51 -1.59
N ARG A 9 -14.65 26.50 -1.73
CA ARG A 9 -14.49 27.89 -1.25
C ARG A 9 -15.80 28.46 -0.71
N PRO A 10 -16.41 27.84 0.29
CA PRO A 10 -17.76 28.19 0.78
C PRO A 10 -17.87 29.65 1.24
N ALA A 11 -16.78 30.25 1.72
CA ALA A 11 -16.75 31.63 2.15
C ALA A 11 -16.92 32.64 1.00
N GLN A 12 -16.72 32.24 -0.25
CA GLN A 12 -16.85 33.11 -1.43
C GLN A 12 -18.23 33.01 -2.10
N VAL A 13 -19.16 32.24 -1.51
CA VAL A 13 -20.50 32.01 -2.09
C VAL A 13 -21.56 32.42 -1.07
N SER A 14 -22.63 33.06 -1.55
CA SER A 14 -23.74 33.51 -0.70
C SER A 14 -24.40 32.31 0.00
N GLU A 15 -24.97 32.57 1.18
CA GLU A 15 -25.61 31.56 2.00
C GLU A 15 -26.79 30.89 1.30
N GLU A 16 -27.56 31.67 0.56
CA GLU A 16 -28.68 31.19 -0.26
C GLU A 16 -28.22 30.20 -1.34
N THR A 17 -27.13 30.50 -2.04
CA THR A 17 -26.57 29.64 -3.07
C THR A 17 -25.99 28.35 -2.46
N ARG A 18 -25.35 28.47 -1.28
CA ARG A 18 -24.84 27.28 -0.55
C ARG A 18 -25.97 26.34 -0.16
N LYS A 19 -27.10 26.89 0.32
CA LYS A 19 -28.27 26.12 0.71
C LYS A 19 -28.88 25.39 -0.49
N LYS A 20 -29.11 26.07 -1.61
CA LYS A 20 -29.65 25.47 -2.84
C LYS A 20 -28.77 24.35 -3.37
N VAL A 21 -27.45 24.50 -3.34
CA VAL A 21 -26.53 23.50 -3.82
C VAL A 21 -26.49 22.29 -2.88
N ARG A 22 -26.54 22.46 -1.56
CA ARG A 22 -26.63 21.36 -0.59
C ARG A 22 -27.91 20.57 -0.75
N GLU A 23 -29.04 21.24 -0.85
CA GLU A 23 -30.34 20.60 -1.08
C GLU A 23 -30.34 19.77 -2.37
N ALA A 24 -29.73 20.27 -3.44
CA ALA A 24 -29.59 19.53 -4.69
C ALA A 24 -28.65 18.32 -4.55
N ILE A 25 -27.56 18.43 -3.81
CA ILE A 25 -26.65 17.33 -3.48
C ILE A 25 -27.39 16.22 -2.75
N ASP A 26 -28.15 16.60 -1.71
CA ASP A 26 -28.91 15.64 -0.89
C ASP A 26 -30.03 14.96 -1.69
N MET A 27 -30.76 15.72 -2.50
CA MET A 27 -31.81 15.16 -3.36
C MET A 27 -31.32 14.19 -4.43
N LEU A 28 -30.11 14.44 -4.96
CA LEU A 28 -29.51 13.60 -6.01
C LEU A 28 -28.72 12.43 -5.45
N GLY A 29 -28.57 12.33 -4.13
CA GLY A 29 -27.67 11.34 -3.50
C GLY A 29 -26.22 11.49 -3.95
N PHE A 30 -25.85 12.70 -4.41
CA PHE A 30 -24.50 12.96 -4.90
C PHE A 30 -23.53 13.07 -3.73
N ILE A 31 -22.55 12.19 -3.67
CA ILE A 31 -21.45 12.29 -2.72
C ILE A 31 -20.35 13.12 -3.39
N PRO A 32 -20.16 14.40 -2.96
CA PRO A 32 -19.12 15.22 -3.55
C PRO A 32 -17.75 14.59 -3.36
N ASN A 33 -17.04 14.33 -4.43
CA ASN A 33 -15.64 13.99 -4.35
C ASN A 33 -14.88 15.28 -4.03
N ILE A 34 -14.64 15.56 -2.75
CA ILE A 34 -14.00 16.79 -2.24
C ILE A 34 -12.55 16.92 -2.76
N ASN A 35 -12.05 15.91 -3.44
CA ASN A 35 -10.65 15.79 -3.87
C ASN A 35 -10.40 16.20 -5.33
N ASN A 36 -11.34 16.91 -6.00
CA ASN A 36 -11.08 17.43 -7.35
C ASN A 36 -10.00 18.53 -7.32
N GLY A 37 -8.75 18.15 -7.47
CA GLY A 37 -7.66 19.05 -7.88
C GLY A 37 -6.67 19.49 -6.81
N GLN A 38 -6.79 19.04 -5.57
CA GLN A 38 -5.70 19.15 -4.61
C GLN A 38 -5.31 17.72 -4.21
N THR A 39 -4.10 17.31 -4.58
CA THR A 39 -3.37 16.30 -3.80
C THR A 39 -3.41 16.83 -2.38
N SER A 40 -4.36 16.34 -1.57
CA SER A 40 -4.44 16.78 -0.20
C SER A 40 -3.20 16.23 0.49
N SER A 41 -2.20 17.11 0.64
CA SER A 41 -1.01 16.84 1.46
C SER A 41 -1.36 16.40 2.89
N ASN A 42 -2.64 16.30 3.20
CA ASN A 42 -3.23 16.03 4.51
C ASN A 42 -3.91 14.64 4.61
N SER A 43 -3.88 13.80 3.57
CA SER A 43 -4.36 12.44 3.73
C SER A 43 -3.49 11.71 4.76
N LYS A 44 -4.14 11.11 5.75
CA LYS A 44 -3.49 10.28 6.78
C LYS A 44 -3.78 8.79 6.57
N ILE A 45 -4.03 8.39 5.34
CA ILE A 45 -4.31 7.01 4.97
C ILE A 45 -3.10 6.44 4.23
N VAL A 46 -2.63 5.28 4.68
CA VAL A 46 -1.57 4.49 4.04
C VAL A 46 -2.19 3.18 3.56
N GLY A 47 -1.89 2.79 2.33
CA GLY A 47 -2.25 1.49 1.79
C GLY A 47 -1.23 0.44 2.20
N LEU A 48 -1.69 -0.75 2.56
CA LEU A 48 -0.86 -1.92 2.79
C LEU A 48 -1.36 -3.04 1.89
N ILE A 49 -0.53 -3.49 0.95
CA ILE A 49 -0.87 -4.59 0.05
C ILE A 49 -0.03 -5.80 0.42
N LEU A 50 -0.71 -6.87 0.81
CA LEU A 50 -0.13 -8.14 1.22
C LEU A 50 -0.56 -9.27 0.29
N PRO A 51 0.25 -10.33 0.12
CA PRO A 51 -0.09 -11.40 -0.82
C PRO A 51 -1.27 -12.25 -0.35
N LEU A 52 -1.34 -12.59 0.94
CA LEU A 52 -2.32 -13.54 1.47
C LEU A 52 -2.95 -13.04 2.77
N ALA A 53 -4.26 -13.25 2.89
CA ALA A 53 -4.96 -13.21 4.16
C ALA A 53 -4.73 -14.50 4.97
N GLN A 54 -4.97 -14.44 6.27
CA GLN A 54 -4.89 -15.61 7.17
C GLN A 54 -3.48 -16.26 7.23
N ASN A 55 -2.45 -15.47 7.01
CA ASN A 55 -1.07 -15.88 7.24
C ASN A 55 -0.55 -15.17 8.49
N PRO A 56 -0.20 -15.89 9.56
CA PRO A 56 0.22 -15.30 10.84
C PRO A 56 1.36 -14.29 10.71
N PHE A 57 2.30 -14.54 9.77
CA PHE A 57 3.39 -13.61 9.50
C PHE A 57 2.89 -12.26 8.98
N TYR A 58 1.95 -12.28 8.03
CA TYR A 58 1.40 -11.04 7.48
C TYR A 58 0.44 -10.35 8.45
N ASP A 59 -0.23 -11.11 9.32
CA ASP A 59 -1.12 -10.54 10.35
C ASP A 59 -0.29 -9.79 11.40
N GLU A 60 0.82 -10.36 11.89
CA GLU A 60 1.73 -9.68 12.82
C GLU A 60 2.41 -8.46 12.17
N LEU A 61 2.82 -8.59 10.91
CA LEU A 61 3.42 -7.50 10.16
C LEU A 61 2.45 -6.34 9.99
N ALA A 62 1.20 -6.62 9.61
CA ALA A 62 0.15 -5.62 9.46
C ALA A 62 -0.12 -4.89 10.78
N GLN A 63 -0.25 -5.63 11.88
CA GLN A 63 -0.47 -5.07 13.20
C GLN A 63 0.70 -4.15 13.62
N GLY A 64 1.95 -4.59 13.42
CA GLY A 64 3.11 -3.77 13.74
C GLY A 64 3.18 -2.46 12.94
N ILE A 65 2.78 -2.51 11.66
CA ILE A 65 2.69 -1.32 10.80
C ILE A 65 1.57 -0.39 11.29
N GLU A 66 0.38 -0.93 11.59
CA GLU A 66 -0.75 -0.15 12.12
C GLU A 66 -0.39 0.55 13.42
N ASP A 67 0.19 -0.18 14.38
CA ASP A 67 0.58 0.36 15.68
C ASP A 67 1.64 1.46 15.56
N SER A 68 2.57 1.30 14.62
CA SER A 68 3.60 2.30 14.36
C SER A 68 3.01 3.58 13.75
N LEU A 69 2.21 3.44 12.72
CA LEU A 69 1.62 4.55 11.98
C LEU A 69 0.53 5.29 12.79
N ALA A 70 -0.18 4.58 13.66
CA ALA A 70 -1.21 5.16 14.52
C ALA A 70 -0.64 6.23 15.49
N LYS A 71 0.62 6.10 15.91
CA LYS A 71 1.30 7.09 16.79
C LYS A 71 1.36 8.47 16.15
N ASP A 72 1.48 8.52 14.82
CA ASP A 72 1.51 9.76 14.03
C ASP A 72 0.13 10.12 13.44
N GLY A 73 -0.91 9.40 13.87
CA GLY A 73 -2.30 9.62 13.47
C GLY A 73 -2.64 9.14 12.07
N TYR A 74 -1.84 8.23 11.49
CA TYR A 74 -2.17 7.56 10.24
C TYR A 74 -3.11 6.39 10.46
N ARG A 75 -3.85 6.01 9.40
CA ARG A 75 -4.68 4.81 9.32
C ARG A 75 -4.19 3.95 8.18
N VAL A 76 -4.24 2.63 8.38
CA VAL A 76 -3.86 1.67 7.36
C VAL A 76 -5.11 1.04 6.76
N LEU A 77 -5.14 0.95 5.43
CA LEU A 77 -6.13 0.16 4.69
C LEU A 77 -5.42 -1.00 4.02
N ILE A 78 -5.84 -2.22 4.37
CA ILE A 78 -5.19 -3.44 3.92
C ILE A 78 -5.93 -4.00 2.70
N GLY A 79 -5.17 -4.33 1.65
CA GLY A 79 -5.63 -5.08 0.49
C GLY A 79 -4.83 -6.37 0.35
N TYR A 80 -5.44 -7.41 -0.19
CA TYR A 80 -4.78 -8.70 -0.44
C TYR A 80 -4.74 -8.96 -1.95
N SER A 81 -3.52 -9.09 -2.49
CA SER A 81 -3.30 -9.37 -3.91
C SER A 81 -3.58 -10.82 -4.29
N ARG A 82 -3.65 -11.74 -3.31
CA ARG A 82 -3.83 -13.18 -3.52
C ARG A 82 -2.77 -13.79 -4.44
N GLU A 83 -1.56 -13.23 -4.42
CA GLU A 83 -0.47 -13.63 -5.30
C GLU A 83 -0.81 -13.47 -6.80
N ASP A 84 -1.73 -12.56 -7.14
CA ASP A 84 -2.20 -12.26 -8.48
C ASP A 84 -1.84 -10.83 -8.86
N GLU A 85 -1.03 -10.67 -9.92
CA GLU A 85 -0.56 -9.37 -10.42
C GLU A 85 -1.71 -8.46 -10.88
N ALA A 86 -2.79 -9.04 -11.42
CA ALA A 86 -3.93 -8.25 -11.89
C ALA A 86 -4.72 -7.68 -10.71
N ILE A 87 -4.86 -8.44 -9.63
CA ILE A 87 -5.50 -7.96 -8.39
C ILE A 87 -4.62 -6.91 -7.73
N GLU A 88 -3.30 -7.13 -7.68
CA GLU A 88 -2.37 -6.13 -7.15
C GLU A 88 -2.48 -4.81 -7.91
N LEU A 89 -2.50 -4.86 -9.24
CA LEU A 89 -2.67 -3.70 -10.09
C LEU A 89 -3.99 -2.95 -9.85
N GLN A 90 -5.09 -3.69 -9.65
CA GLN A 90 -6.39 -3.09 -9.31
C GLN A 90 -6.37 -2.39 -7.95
N LEU A 91 -5.76 -3.00 -6.93
CA LEU A 91 -5.61 -2.41 -5.61
C LEU A 91 -4.76 -1.14 -5.68
N LEU A 92 -3.60 -1.20 -6.34
CA LEU A 92 -2.73 -0.06 -6.55
C LEU A 92 -3.47 1.09 -7.24
N THR A 93 -4.18 0.82 -8.31
CA THR A 93 -4.94 1.83 -9.04
C THR A 93 -6.01 2.48 -8.15
N SER A 94 -6.76 1.67 -7.42
CA SER A 94 -7.81 2.16 -6.51
C SER A 94 -7.25 3.03 -5.39
N MET A 95 -6.11 2.64 -4.80
CA MET A 95 -5.42 3.41 -3.77
C MET A 95 -4.86 4.74 -4.31
N SER A 96 -4.35 4.73 -5.56
CA SER A 96 -3.91 5.94 -6.26
C SER A 96 -5.04 6.95 -6.43
N ASP A 97 -6.21 6.48 -6.85
CA ASP A 97 -7.37 7.33 -7.11
C ASP A 97 -8.00 7.87 -5.81
N ALA A 98 -7.85 7.13 -4.71
CA ALA A 98 -8.34 7.51 -3.38
C ALA A 98 -7.39 8.43 -2.60
N ASN A 99 -6.31 8.94 -3.22
CA ASN A 99 -5.35 9.87 -2.61
C ASN A 99 -4.70 9.35 -1.31
N PHE A 100 -4.22 8.14 -1.30
CA PHE A 100 -3.44 7.61 -0.18
C PHE A 100 -2.14 8.42 0.00
N ARG A 101 -1.68 8.57 1.23
CA ARG A 101 -0.44 9.27 1.56
C ARG A 101 0.80 8.50 1.14
N GLY A 102 0.72 7.19 1.20
CA GLY A 102 1.77 6.26 0.82
C GLY A 102 1.22 4.85 0.68
N ILE A 103 2.01 3.99 0.10
CA ILE A 103 1.69 2.57 -0.07
C ILE A 103 2.87 1.74 0.42
N ILE A 104 2.56 0.71 1.18
CA ILE A 104 3.48 -0.34 1.58
C ILE A 104 3.02 -1.61 0.87
N VAL A 105 3.90 -2.28 0.15
CA VAL A 105 3.52 -3.42 -0.70
C VAL A 105 4.53 -4.55 -0.61
N THR A 106 4.03 -5.80 -0.54
CA THR A 106 4.79 -6.99 -0.86
C THR A 106 4.46 -7.35 -2.30
N PRO A 107 5.32 -7.00 -3.28
CA PRO A 107 4.97 -7.11 -4.70
C PRO A 107 4.89 -8.56 -5.15
N VAL A 108 3.95 -8.85 -6.03
CA VAL A 108 3.77 -10.17 -6.65
C VAL A 108 4.59 -10.28 -7.93
N GLY A 109 4.74 -9.18 -8.65
CA GLY A 109 5.47 -9.15 -9.92
C GLY A 109 6.18 -7.81 -10.19
N PRO A 110 6.85 -7.68 -11.33
CA PRO A 110 7.60 -6.48 -11.70
C PRO A 110 6.68 -5.35 -12.18
N ASN A 111 5.89 -4.77 -11.26
CA ASN A 111 4.92 -3.71 -11.58
C ASN A 111 5.53 -2.30 -11.68
N ASN A 112 6.74 -2.17 -12.21
CA ASN A 112 7.51 -0.91 -12.26
C ASN A 112 6.73 0.26 -12.87
N GLN A 113 5.94 0.05 -13.92
CA GLN A 113 5.18 1.12 -14.60
C GLN A 113 4.05 1.73 -13.74
N VAL A 114 3.50 0.97 -12.81
CA VAL A 114 2.46 1.47 -11.90
C VAL A 114 3.07 2.27 -10.78
N PHE A 115 4.21 1.82 -10.28
CA PHE A 115 4.93 2.51 -9.21
C PHE A 115 5.48 3.86 -9.67
N GLU A 116 5.90 4.01 -10.94
CA GLU A 116 6.27 5.30 -11.52
C GLU A 116 5.13 6.32 -11.43
N LYS A 117 3.89 5.92 -11.71
CA LYS A 117 2.72 6.80 -11.58
C LYS A 117 2.48 7.31 -10.16
N PHE A 118 2.86 6.53 -9.14
CA PHE A 118 2.77 6.98 -7.74
C PHE A 118 3.82 8.02 -7.43
N ILE A 119 5.04 7.86 -7.95
CA ILE A 119 6.12 8.84 -7.79
C ILE A 119 5.70 10.18 -8.40
N ASP A 120 5.14 10.18 -9.59
CA ASP A 120 4.62 11.37 -10.28
C ASP A 120 3.51 12.07 -9.49
N ARG A 121 2.72 11.33 -8.72
CA ARG A 121 1.67 11.86 -7.85
C ARG A 121 2.15 12.22 -6.44
N ASN A 122 3.45 12.14 -6.17
CA ASN A 122 4.06 12.35 -4.84
C ASN A 122 3.53 11.39 -3.76
N VAL A 123 3.11 10.19 -4.14
CA VAL A 123 2.76 9.08 -3.25
C VAL A 123 4.02 8.26 -2.99
N ARG A 124 4.39 8.08 -1.73
CA ARG A 124 5.55 7.28 -1.37
C ARG A 124 5.22 5.80 -1.42
N VAL A 125 6.12 5.02 -1.99
CA VAL A 125 6.02 3.55 -2.03
C VAL A 125 7.16 2.96 -1.23
N SER A 126 6.83 2.00 -0.37
CA SER A 126 7.80 1.18 0.37
C SER A 126 7.55 -0.28 0.07
N TYR A 127 8.61 -1.00 -0.24
CA TYR A 127 8.55 -2.41 -0.59
C TYR A 127 8.88 -3.28 0.61
N LEU A 128 8.12 -4.35 0.80
CA LEU A 128 8.39 -5.38 1.79
C LEU A 128 8.94 -6.63 1.10
N SER A 129 9.96 -7.22 1.73
CA SER A 129 10.56 -8.50 1.28
C SER A 129 11.18 -8.46 -0.12
N GLN A 130 11.45 -7.27 -0.65
CA GLN A 130 12.16 -7.09 -1.91
C GLN A 130 13.57 -6.56 -1.62
N THR A 131 14.57 -7.15 -2.26
CA THR A 131 15.98 -6.79 -2.10
C THR A 131 16.53 -6.03 -3.32
N ASP A 132 15.66 -5.52 -4.18
CA ASP A 132 16.10 -4.86 -5.41
C ASP A 132 16.91 -3.60 -5.10
N GLU A 133 18.10 -3.55 -5.71
CA GLU A 133 19.13 -2.53 -5.53
C GLU A 133 18.84 -1.21 -6.30
N GLU A 134 17.57 -0.91 -6.58
CA GLU A 134 17.23 0.36 -7.21
C GLU A 134 17.50 1.51 -6.24
N PRO A 135 18.41 2.45 -6.60
CA PRO A 135 18.98 3.43 -5.65
C PRO A 135 17.96 4.39 -5.02
N ASN A 136 16.73 4.42 -5.48
CA ASN A 136 15.68 5.32 -5.03
C ASN A 136 14.47 4.63 -4.40
N GLN A 137 14.53 3.31 -4.22
CA GLN A 137 13.43 2.55 -3.63
C GLN A 137 13.63 2.39 -2.13
N CYS A 138 12.55 2.65 -1.37
CA CYS A 138 12.51 2.34 0.05
C CYS A 138 12.06 0.89 0.21
N SER A 139 12.96 0.00 0.62
CA SER A 139 12.63 -1.41 0.85
C SER A 139 13.01 -1.85 2.26
N VAL A 140 12.24 -2.79 2.79
CA VAL A 140 12.52 -3.48 4.06
C VAL A 140 12.45 -4.97 3.80
N SER A 141 13.54 -5.67 4.02
CA SER A 141 13.63 -7.11 3.84
C SER A 141 14.43 -7.77 4.96
N ILE A 142 14.20 -9.05 5.15
CA ILE A 142 15.05 -9.89 6.00
C ILE A 142 16.12 -10.54 5.11
N ASP A 143 17.30 -10.78 5.67
CA ASP A 143 18.37 -11.52 4.98
C ASP A 143 18.03 -13.01 4.97
N GLN A 144 17.28 -13.42 3.95
CA GLN A 144 16.82 -14.80 3.77
C GLN A 144 17.97 -15.74 3.44
N VAL A 145 18.97 -15.27 2.70
CA VAL A 145 20.17 -16.05 2.38
C VAL A 145 20.91 -16.38 3.67
N ARG A 146 21.12 -15.39 4.53
CA ARG A 146 21.74 -15.59 5.84
C ARG A 146 20.90 -16.50 6.73
N GLY A 147 19.58 -16.36 6.70
CA GLY A 147 18.66 -17.23 7.44
C GLY A 147 18.79 -18.69 7.02
N GLY A 148 18.76 -18.97 5.71
CA GLY A 148 18.98 -20.32 5.17
C GLY A 148 20.36 -20.87 5.53
N PHE A 149 21.40 -20.06 5.40
CA PHE A 149 22.76 -20.46 5.76
C PHE A 149 22.87 -20.86 7.24
N ILE A 150 22.33 -20.06 8.16
CA ILE A 150 22.35 -20.35 9.61
C ILE A 150 21.66 -21.68 9.91
N GLY A 151 20.50 -21.94 9.29
CA GLY A 151 19.77 -23.20 9.47
C GLY A 151 20.56 -24.41 8.99
N LEU A 152 21.15 -24.32 7.80
CA LEU A 152 21.98 -25.39 7.24
C LEU A 152 23.26 -25.62 8.04
N GLU A 153 23.94 -24.53 8.45
CA GLU A 153 25.14 -24.63 9.29
C GLU A 153 24.84 -25.31 10.63
N TYR A 154 23.72 -25.00 11.25
CA TYR A 154 23.29 -25.61 12.50
C TYR A 154 23.10 -27.12 12.34
N LEU A 155 22.37 -27.56 11.31
CA LEU A 155 22.17 -28.97 11.01
C LEU A 155 23.51 -29.71 10.71
N ALA A 156 24.39 -29.06 9.96
CA ALA A 156 25.71 -29.64 9.65
C ALA A 156 26.57 -29.80 10.92
N LYS A 157 26.54 -28.81 11.84
CA LYS A 157 27.24 -28.92 13.15
C LYS A 157 26.70 -30.06 14.02
N LEU A 158 25.43 -30.40 13.89
CA LEU A 158 24.83 -31.57 14.56
C LEU A 158 25.16 -32.88 13.88
N GLY A 159 25.94 -32.88 12.79
CA GLY A 159 26.39 -34.07 12.09
C GLY A 159 25.46 -34.60 11.01
N HIS A 160 24.39 -33.90 10.68
CA HIS A 160 23.48 -34.25 9.59
C HIS A 160 24.21 -34.12 8.25
N LYS A 161 24.22 -35.21 7.46
CA LYS A 161 24.89 -35.29 6.13
C LYS A 161 23.89 -35.33 4.97
N LYS A 162 22.62 -35.61 5.26
CA LYS A 162 21.54 -35.63 4.27
C LYS A 162 20.45 -34.67 4.74
N ILE A 163 20.35 -33.56 4.06
CA ILE A 163 19.44 -32.48 4.42
C ILE A 163 18.55 -32.23 3.20
N LEU A 164 17.23 -32.21 3.41
CA LEU A 164 16.24 -31.80 2.41
C LEU A 164 15.89 -30.35 2.63
N TRP A 165 15.99 -29.59 1.59
CA TRP A 165 15.51 -28.19 1.57
C TRP A 165 14.17 -28.14 0.83
N ALA A 166 13.13 -27.62 1.49
CA ALA A 166 11.85 -27.35 0.89
C ALA A 166 11.66 -25.82 0.79
N SER A 167 11.57 -25.31 -0.41
CA SER A 167 11.32 -23.89 -0.68
C SER A 167 9.94 -23.67 -1.26
N GLY A 168 9.51 -22.42 -1.31
CA GLY A 168 8.33 -22.00 -2.06
C GLY A 168 8.51 -22.16 -3.58
N PRO A 169 7.46 -21.85 -4.37
CA PRO A 169 7.53 -21.87 -5.83
C PRO A 169 8.61 -20.93 -6.35
N GLY A 170 9.44 -21.40 -7.32
CA GLY A 170 10.61 -20.67 -7.82
C GLY A 170 10.34 -19.36 -8.58
N HIS A 171 9.07 -19.03 -8.79
CA HIS A 171 8.66 -17.74 -9.38
C HIS A 171 8.45 -16.62 -8.36
N HIS A 172 8.50 -16.93 -7.07
CA HIS A 172 8.50 -15.90 -6.02
C HIS A 172 9.94 -15.42 -5.77
N HIS A 173 10.16 -14.12 -5.78
CA HIS A 173 11.46 -13.49 -5.48
C HIS A 173 12.05 -13.94 -4.14
N GLN A 174 11.21 -14.39 -3.21
CA GLN A 174 11.61 -14.90 -1.90
C GLN A 174 12.12 -16.35 -1.92
N SER A 175 12.04 -17.03 -3.05
CA SER A 175 12.37 -18.46 -3.18
C SER A 175 13.72 -18.74 -3.85
N ASN A 176 14.44 -17.71 -4.27
CA ASN A 176 15.76 -17.81 -4.92
C ASN A 176 16.92 -17.57 -3.97
#